data_d4c04c91636c73ee740fc3eb33e41258
#
_entry.id   d4c04c91636c73ee740fc3eb33e41258
#
_cell.length_a   1.000
_cell.length_b   1.000
_cell.length_c   1.000
_cell.angle_alpha   90.00
_cell.angle_beta   90.00
_cell.angle_gamma   90.00
#
_symmetry.space_group_name_H-M   'P 1'
#
loop_
_entity.id
_entity.type
_entity.pdbx_description
1 polymer ?
#
loop_
_entity_poly.entity_id
_entity_poly.type
_entity_poly.pdbx_seq_one_letter_code
_entity_poly.pdbx_strand_id
1 'polypeptide(L)' 'MTSVKGVILNSKTSKPLENVNIVNLNKVIGTSTNIRGEFEIRVQADDTLHFSYLGFKSIKVRVTNDWIKSV' A
#
# COMPACT_ATOMS: atom_id res chain seq x y z
N MET A 1 14.19 -5.38 -8.64
CA MET A 1 12.87 -5.07 -8.04
C MET A 1 12.94 -3.74 -7.32
N THR A 2 11.87 -2.99 -7.39
CA THR A 2 11.75 -1.67 -6.79
C THR A 2 10.86 -1.75 -5.55
N SER A 3 11.22 -0.99 -4.51
CA SER A 3 10.33 -0.83 -3.34
C SER A 3 9.60 0.49 -3.45
N VAL A 4 8.32 0.46 -3.07
CA VAL A 4 7.48 1.66 -2.98
C VAL A 4 7.20 1.92 -1.52
N LYS A 5 7.38 3.16 -1.11
CA LYS A 5 7.04 3.64 0.24
C LYS A 5 5.84 4.56 0.16
N GLY A 6 4.99 4.49 1.15
CA GLY A 6 3.83 5.35 1.20
C GLY A 6 3.30 5.52 2.60
N VAL A 7 2.30 6.37 2.71
CA VAL A 7 1.62 6.63 3.98
C VAL A 7 0.12 6.54 3.73
N ILE A 8 -0.57 5.83 4.62
CA ILE A 8 -2.02 5.68 4.53
C ILE A 8 -2.67 6.46 5.65
N LEU A 9 -3.57 7.35 5.26
CA LEU A 9 -4.29 8.21 6.19
C LEU A 9 -5.79 7.97 6.09
N ASN A 10 -6.48 8.18 7.20
CA ASN A 10 -7.94 8.19 7.21
C ASN A 10 -8.42 9.45 6.49
N SER A 11 -9.25 9.30 5.46
CA SER A 11 -9.69 10.42 4.63
C SER A 11 -10.56 11.43 5.39
N LYS A 12 -11.19 11.02 6.49
CA LYS A 12 -12.07 11.90 7.27
C LYS A 12 -11.32 12.65 8.37
N THR A 13 -10.31 12.03 8.98
CA THR A 13 -9.61 12.60 10.13
C THR A 13 -8.19 13.03 9.81
N SER A 14 -7.66 12.62 8.66
CA SER A 14 -6.27 12.82 8.24
C SER A 14 -5.24 12.18 9.21
N LYS A 15 -5.70 11.27 10.06
CA LYS A 15 -4.81 10.55 10.97
C LYS A 15 -4.27 9.30 10.31
N PRO A 16 -3.02 8.90 10.62
CA PRO A 16 -2.45 7.69 10.07
C PRO A 16 -3.19 6.44 10.51
N LEU A 17 -3.25 5.46 9.63
CA LEU A 17 -3.88 4.16 9.90
C LEU A 17 -2.80 3.11 10.10
N GLU A 18 -2.79 2.50 11.28
CA GLU A 18 -1.90 1.40 11.62
C GLU A 18 -2.53 0.07 11.25
N ASN A 19 -1.70 -0.92 10.87
CA ASN A 19 -2.13 -2.29 10.57
C ASN A 19 -3.03 -2.42 9.34
N VAL A 20 -2.92 -1.50 8.40
CA VAL A 20 -3.52 -1.70 7.08
C VAL A 20 -2.69 -2.76 6.36
N ASN A 21 -3.33 -3.81 5.87
CA ASN A 21 -2.66 -4.88 5.16
C ASN A 21 -2.50 -4.50 3.69
N ILE A 22 -1.29 -4.65 3.17
CA ILE A 22 -0.98 -4.41 1.76
C ILE A 22 -0.35 -5.68 1.21
N VAL A 23 -0.96 -6.25 0.17
CA VAL A 23 -0.47 -7.46 -0.47
C VAL A 23 -0.22 -7.19 -1.94
N ASN A 24 0.98 -7.54 -2.40
CA ASN A 24 1.27 -7.56 -3.83
C ASN A 24 0.76 -8.91 -4.36
N LEU A 25 -0.34 -8.89 -5.11
CA LEU A 25 -1.00 -10.11 -5.57
C LEU A 25 -0.16 -10.86 -6.61
N ASN A 26 0.68 -10.14 -7.36
CA ASN A 26 1.49 -10.76 -8.40
C ASN A 26 2.70 -11.50 -7.81
N LYS A 27 3.23 -11.03 -6.70
CA LYS A 27 4.42 -11.61 -6.07
C LYS A 27 4.12 -12.38 -4.79
N VAL A 28 2.89 -12.32 -4.32
CA VAL A 28 2.43 -12.98 -3.09
C VAL A 28 3.30 -12.56 -1.90
N ILE A 29 3.57 -11.27 -1.79
CA ILE A 29 4.27 -10.70 -0.64
C ILE A 29 3.39 -9.62 -0.02
N GLY A 30 3.47 -9.50 1.29
CA GLY A 30 2.64 -8.57 2.02
C GLY A 30 3.40 -7.80 3.08
N THR A 31 2.80 -6.68 3.48
CA THR A 31 3.29 -5.86 4.57
C THR A 31 2.10 -5.22 5.26
N SER A 32 2.36 -4.45 6.30
CA SER A 32 1.33 -3.68 6.98
C SER A 32 1.90 -2.33 7.38
N THR A 33 1.00 -1.35 7.55
CA THR A 33 1.41 -0.01 7.99
C THR A 33 1.79 -0.01 9.46
N ASN A 34 2.74 0.85 9.82
CA ASN A 34 3.13 1.07 11.20
C ASN A 34 2.22 2.13 11.85
N ILE A 35 2.54 2.54 13.06
CA ILE A 35 1.75 3.53 13.83
C ILE A 35 1.66 4.87 13.12
N ARG A 36 2.59 5.18 12.22
CA ARG A 36 2.59 6.42 11.43
C ARG A 36 1.88 6.23 10.09
N GLY A 37 1.28 5.07 9.84
CA GLY A 37 0.64 4.76 8.57
C GLY A 37 1.61 4.46 7.45
N GLU A 38 2.88 4.32 7.74
CA GLU A 38 3.93 4.10 6.75
C GLU A 38 4.03 2.65 6.35
N PHE A 39 4.31 2.41 5.07
CA PHE A 39 4.56 1.06 4.57
C PHE A 39 5.64 1.10 3.49
N GLU A 40 6.23 -0.06 3.25
CA GLU A 40 7.16 -0.28 2.15
C GLU A 40 6.92 -1.68 1.60
N ILE A 41 6.82 -1.80 0.28
CA ILE A 41 6.58 -3.08 -0.38
C ILE A 41 7.32 -3.15 -1.72
N ARG A 42 7.83 -4.32 -2.06
CA ARG A 42 8.50 -4.55 -3.35
C ARG A 42 7.46 -4.68 -4.45
N VAL A 43 7.70 -3.99 -5.56
CA VAL A 43 6.78 -3.98 -6.70
C VAL A 43 7.54 -3.93 -8.01
N GLN A 44 6.83 -4.30 -9.08
CA GLN A 44 7.22 -4.02 -10.47
C GLN A 44 6.04 -3.30 -11.13
N ALA A 45 6.31 -2.62 -12.25
CA ALA A 45 5.23 -2.02 -13.03
C ALA A 45 4.20 -3.09 -13.36
N ASP A 46 2.92 -2.69 -13.31
CA ASP A 46 1.76 -3.53 -13.57
C ASP A 46 1.40 -4.53 -12.47
N ASP A 47 2.15 -4.56 -11.38
CA ASP A 47 1.73 -5.33 -10.20
C ASP A 47 0.46 -4.73 -9.61
N THR A 48 -0.36 -5.57 -8.99
CA THR A 48 -1.57 -5.14 -8.30
C THR A 48 -1.37 -5.23 -6.81
N LEU A 49 -1.60 -4.13 -6.11
CA LEU A 49 -1.59 -4.08 -4.65
C LEU A 49 -3.01 -4.13 -4.12
N HIS A 50 -3.22 -4.95 -3.12
CA HIS A 50 -4.50 -5.10 -2.45
C HIS A 50 -4.38 -4.52 -1.04
N PHE A 51 -5.16 -3.50 -0.75
CA PHE A 51 -5.19 -2.84 0.55
C PHE A 51 -6.43 -3.28 1.30
N SER A 52 -6.28 -3.74 2.52
CA SER A 52 -7.42 -4.13 3.34
C SER A 52 -7.22 -3.67 4.78
N TYR A 53 -8.31 -3.27 5.41
CA TYR A 53 -8.30 -2.80 6.79
C TYR A 53 -9.65 -3.10 7.43
N LEU A 54 -9.62 -3.52 8.68
CA LEU A 54 -10.83 -3.90 9.39
C LEU A 54 -11.84 -2.74 9.42
N GLY A 55 -13.07 -2.99 9.00
CA GLY A 55 -14.12 -1.99 8.96
C GLY A 55 -14.14 -1.11 7.71
N PHE A 56 -13.20 -1.29 6.80
CA PHE A 56 -13.11 -0.53 5.55
C PHE A 56 -13.22 -1.46 4.36
N LYS A 57 -13.70 -0.93 3.23
CA LYS A 57 -13.72 -1.69 1.98
C LYS A 57 -12.29 -1.90 1.48
N SER A 58 -12.02 -3.12 1.01
CA SER A 58 -10.75 -3.40 0.35
C SER A 58 -10.68 -2.69 -0.99
N ILE A 59 -9.48 -2.26 -1.36
CA ILE A 59 -9.24 -1.67 -2.69
C ILE A 59 -8.05 -2.33 -3.35
N LYS A 60 -8.06 -2.36 -4.66
CA LYS A 60 -6.94 -2.83 -5.47
C LYS A 60 -6.41 -1.67 -6.29
N VAL A 61 -5.10 -1.52 -6.30
CA VAL A 61 -4.44 -0.45 -7.05
C VAL A 61 -3.35 -1.07 -7.91
N ARG A 62 -3.35 -0.71 -9.20
CA ARG A 62 -2.31 -1.16 -10.11
C ARG A 62 -1.12 -0.23 -10.02
N VAL A 63 0.07 -0.79 -9.87
CA VAL A 63 1.31 -0.03 -9.81
C VAL A 63 1.71 0.38 -11.22
N THR A 64 1.91 1.67 -11.44
CA THR A 64 2.33 2.21 -12.73
C THR A 64 3.77 2.69 -12.64
N ASN A 65 4.37 2.95 -13.82
CA ASN A 65 5.71 3.53 -13.85
C ASN A 65 5.77 4.89 -13.15
N ASP A 66 4.69 5.67 -13.24
CA ASP A 66 4.62 6.96 -12.56
C ASP A 66 4.65 6.81 -11.04
N TRP A 67 4.02 5.77 -10.54
CA TRP A 67 4.06 5.41 -9.13
C TRP A 67 5.49 5.19 -8.65
N ILE A 68 6.24 4.42 -9.42
CA ILE A 68 7.63 4.06 -9.08
C ILE A 68 8.52 5.29 -9.13
N LYS A 69 8.31 6.16 -10.12
CA LYS A 69 9.14 7.35 -10.33
C LYS A 69 8.89 8.44 -9.30
N SER A 70 7.68 8.52 -8.77
CA SER A 70 7.31 9.60 -7.85
C SER A 70 7.66 9.30 -6.38
N VAL A 71 8.24 8.19 -6.10
CA VAL A 71 8.56 7.76 -4.72
C VAL A 71 9.98 8.15 -4.30
#